data_3669e6306f7b23af67fa78c6adf20cf4
#
_entry.id   3669e6306f7b23af67fa78c6adf20cf4
#
_cell.length_a   1.000
_cell.length_b   1.000
_cell.length_c   1.000
_cell.angle_alpha   90.00
_cell.angle_beta   90.00
_cell.angle_gamma   90.00
#
_symmetry.space_group_name_H-M   'P 1'
#
loop_
_entity.id
_entity.type
_entity.pdbx_description
1 polymer ?
#
loop_
_entity_poly.entity_id
_entity_poly.type
_entity_poly.pdbx_seq_one_letter_code
_entity_poly.pdbx_strand_id
1 'polypeptide(L)'
;RQRQMCIRDSVDAIIIRSDVIDAEVLDAAKQLKIVVRAGAGYDNVDLAAATAHNVCVMNTPGQNSNAVAELAFGMMVMAVRNFYNGTSGTELKGKKLGIHAYGNVGRNVARIAKGFGMEIYAFDAFCPASAIEADGVKPVASPEELYATCDIVSLHIPATAETKNSINYALVGKMPKGGLLVNTARKEVINEAELIKLMEERADLKYVTDI
;
A
#
# COMPACT_ATOMS: atom_id res chain seq x y z
N ARG A 1 21.70 8.40 16.60
CA ARG A 1 22.49 9.55 17.13
C ARG A 1 23.72 9.87 16.28
N GLN A 2 24.55 8.92 15.86
CA GLN A 2 25.73 9.20 15.02
C GLN A 2 25.37 9.73 13.61
N ARG A 3 24.31 9.22 12.95
CA ARG A 3 23.85 9.73 11.64
C ARG A 3 23.34 11.17 11.71
N GLN A 4 22.64 11.55 12.77
CA GLN A 4 22.19 12.93 12.99
C GLN A 4 23.35 13.92 13.17
N MET A 5 24.49 13.48 13.74
CA MET A 5 25.68 14.34 13.87
C MET A 5 26.34 14.65 12.52
N CYS A 6 26.36 13.70 11.57
CA CYS A 6 26.94 13.94 10.24
C CYS A 6 26.10 14.89 9.37
N ILE A 7 24.79 14.96 9.58
CA ILE A 7 23.90 15.88 8.84
C ILE A 7 24.12 17.32 9.27
N ARG A 8 24.57 17.57 10.49
CA ARG A 8 24.65 18.91 11.11
C ARG A 8 25.72 19.85 10.53
N ASP A 9 26.79 19.32 9.92
CA ASP A 9 27.96 20.16 9.75
C ASP A 9 28.35 20.56 8.32
N SER A 10 28.15 19.72 7.28
CA SER A 10 28.78 20.06 5.99
C SER A 10 28.30 19.27 4.78
N VAL A 11 27.13 18.62 4.83
CA VAL A 11 26.67 17.83 3.67
C VAL A 11 25.78 18.66 2.76
N ASP A 12 26.05 18.62 1.46
CA ASP A 12 25.23 19.24 0.42
C ASP A 12 24.04 18.38 0.00
N ALA A 13 24.16 17.05 0.16
CA ALA A 13 23.14 16.07 -0.27
C ALA A 13 23.06 14.89 0.69
N ILE A 14 21.84 14.36 0.90
CA ILE A 14 21.62 13.14 1.67
C ILE A 14 20.70 12.19 0.95
N ILE A 15 20.96 10.91 1.10
CA ILE A 15 20.04 9.84 0.68
C ILE A 15 19.51 9.15 1.93
N ILE A 16 18.20 9.11 2.06
CA ILE A 16 17.50 8.51 3.21
C ILE A 16 16.55 7.41 2.75
N ARG A 17 16.13 6.56 3.66
CA ARG A 17 15.01 5.65 3.47
C ARG A 17 13.94 5.82 4.56
N SER A 18 14.29 5.61 5.82
CA SER A 18 13.35 5.62 6.96
C SER A 18 13.67 6.73 7.98
N ASP A 19 14.77 7.45 7.77
CA ASP A 19 15.15 8.56 8.63
C ASP A 19 14.15 9.71 8.45
N VAL A 20 13.80 10.39 9.54
CA VAL A 20 12.90 11.55 9.52
C VAL A 20 13.69 12.82 9.25
N ILE A 21 13.24 13.61 8.31
CA ILE A 21 13.77 14.95 8.01
C ILE A 21 12.67 15.95 8.35
N ASP A 22 12.74 16.45 9.56
CA ASP A 22 11.85 17.48 10.10
C ASP A 22 12.50 18.86 10.09
N ALA A 23 11.79 19.85 10.60
CA ALA A 23 12.28 21.23 10.68
C ALA A 23 13.56 21.34 11.52
N GLU A 24 13.71 20.57 12.62
CA GLU A 24 14.91 20.61 13.46
C GLU A 24 16.16 20.14 12.70
N VAL A 25 16.02 19.08 11.91
CA VAL A 25 17.11 18.57 11.06
C VAL A 25 17.48 19.59 9.99
N LEU A 26 16.49 20.21 9.34
CA LEU A 26 16.72 21.21 8.29
C LEU A 26 17.32 22.52 8.85
N ASP A 27 16.90 22.93 10.02
CA ASP A 27 17.48 24.08 10.73
C ASP A 27 18.97 23.86 11.05
N ALA A 28 19.36 22.65 11.36
CA ALA A 28 20.75 22.30 11.67
C ALA A 28 21.62 22.12 10.40
N ALA A 29 21.03 21.69 9.28
CA ALA A 29 21.72 21.32 8.04
C ALA A 29 21.93 22.51 7.10
N LYS A 30 22.74 23.51 7.49
CA LYS A 30 22.91 24.80 6.81
C LYS A 30 23.41 24.73 5.36
N GLN A 31 24.09 23.65 4.96
CA GLN A 31 24.64 23.48 3.61
C GLN A 31 23.82 22.52 2.75
N LEU A 32 22.78 21.90 3.31
CA LEU A 32 21.96 20.90 2.62
C LEU A 32 21.18 21.54 1.47
N LYS A 33 21.32 20.95 0.28
CA LYS A 33 20.65 21.40 -0.95
C LYS A 33 19.62 20.40 -1.46
N ILE A 34 19.84 19.09 -1.15
CA ILE A 34 18.99 18.03 -1.68
C ILE A 34 18.85 16.86 -0.71
N VAL A 35 17.63 16.39 -0.58
CA VAL A 35 17.26 15.14 0.11
C VAL A 35 16.69 14.18 -0.93
N VAL A 36 17.28 13.00 -1.06
CA VAL A 36 16.75 11.92 -1.92
C VAL A 36 16.21 10.81 -1.04
N ARG A 37 14.89 10.60 -1.08
CA ARG A 37 14.28 9.45 -0.42
C ARG A 37 14.33 8.23 -1.33
N ALA A 38 15.08 7.18 -0.94
CA ALA A 38 15.17 5.92 -1.66
C ALA A 38 13.88 5.10 -1.47
N GLY A 39 12.84 5.45 -2.21
CA GLY A 39 11.52 4.82 -2.21
C GLY A 39 10.42 5.77 -2.69
N ALA A 40 9.19 5.26 -2.80
CA ALA A 40 8.06 6.01 -3.37
C ALA A 40 7.43 6.99 -2.36
N GLY A 41 7.15 6.56 -1.12
CA GLY A 41 6.60 7.41 -0.08
C GLY A 41 7.62 8.43 0.43
N TYR A 42 7.17 9.59 0.89
CA TYR A 42 8.02 10.66 1.43
C TYR A 42 7.40 11.30 2.69
N ASP A 43 6.54 10.58 3.35
CA ASP A 43 5.82 10.97 4.56
C ASP A 43 6.77 11.22 5.75
N ASN A 44 8.01 10.79 5.65
CA ASN A 44 9.09 11.01 6.62
C ASN A 44 9.91 12.29 6.35
N VAL A 45 9.49 13.14 5.39
CA VAL A 45 10.15 14.41 5.08
C VAL A 45 9.14 15.57 5.19
N ASP A 46 9.47 16.57 6.00
CA ASP A 46 8.68 17.82 6.08
C ASP A 46 8.94 18.67 4.84
N LEU A 47 8.03 18.56 3.85
CA LEU A 47 8.15 19.31 2.59
C LEU A 47 8.01 20.83 2.76
N ALA A 48 7.20 21.27 3.74
CA ALA A 48 7.01 22.69 4.00
C ALA A 48 8.29 23.30 4.56
N ALA A 49 8.90 22.65 5.54
CA ALA A 49 10.19 23.06 6.09
C ALA A 49 11.31 22.97 5.04
N ALA A 50 11.36 21.90 4.23
CA ALA A 50 12.35 21.76 3.17
C ALA A 50 12.25 22.91 2.15
N THR A 51 11.04 23.28 1.76
CA THR A 51 10.79 24.42 0.86
C THR A 51 11.27 25.74 1.48
N ALA A 52 10.97 25.97 2.76
CA ALA A 52 11.41 27.18 3.47
C ALA A 52 12.94 27.30 3.55
N HIS A 53 13.66 26.16 3.58
CA HIS A 53 15.12 26.10 3.59
C HIS A 53 15.75 26.02 2.18
N ASN A 54 14.96 26.10 1.12
CA ASN A 54 15.38 25.90 -0.28
C ASN A 54 16.07 24.55 -0.52
N VAL A 55 15.63 23.50 0.17
CA VAL A 55 16.12 22.13 0.01
C VAL A 55 15.22 21.38 -0.97
N CYS A 56 15.80 20.86 -2.06
CA CYS A 56 15.08 20.03 -3.02
C CYS A 56 14.84 18.64 -2.43
N VAL A 57 13.59 18.16 -2.50
CA VAL A 57 13.25 16.79 -2.07
C VAL A 57 12.88 15.94 -3.29
N MET A 58 13.54 14.80 -3.44
CA MET A 58 13.30 13.82 -4.50
C MET A 58 12.96 12.47 -3.92
N ASN A 59 12.20 11.68 -4.68
CA ASN A 59 11.88 10.29 -4.36
C ASN A 59 12.07 9.39 -5.60
N THR A 60 11.89 8.07 -5.43
CA THR A 60 12.04 7.09 -6.51
C THR A 60 10.72 6.32 -6.73
N PRO A 61 9.69 6.95 -7.33
CA PRO A 61 8.39 6.33 -7.52
C PRO A 61 8.48 5.12 -8.45
N GLY A 62 7.79 4.03 -8.07
CA GLY A 62 7.68 2.82 -8.89
C GLY A 62 8.85 1.84 -8.81
N GLN A 63 10.01 2.22 -8.28
CA GLN A 63 11.21 1.36 -8.29
C GLN A 63 11.05 0.06 -7.49
N ASN A 64 10.30 0.07 -6.40
CA ASN A 64 10.03 -1.10 -5.57
C ASN A 64 8.66 -1.74 -5.84
N SER A 65 7.90 -1.26 -6.83
CA SER A 65 6.50 -1.66 -7.01
C SER A 65 6.34 -3.14 -7.36
N ASN A 66 7.27 -3.72 -8.09
CA ASN A 66 7.26 -5.16 -8.37
C ASN A 66 7.51 -5.98 -7.09
N ALA A 67 8.48 -5.58 -6.27
CA ALA A 67 8.79 -6.30 -5.03
C ALA A 67 7.61 -6.28 -4.04
N VAL A 68 6.89 -5.13 -3.95
CA VAL A 68 5.66 -5.03 -3.13
C VAL A 68 4.56 -5.94 -3.68
N ALA A 69 4.41 -6.02 -5.01
CA ALA A 69 3.44 -6.92 -5.62
C ALA A 69 3.76 -8.40 -5.35
N GLU A 70 5.04 -8.79 -5.44
CA GLU A 70 5.49 -10.14 -5.09
C GLU A 70 5.22 -10.46 -3.61
N LEU A 71 5.50 -9.52 -2.70
CA LEU A 71 5.21 -9.67 -1.28
C LEU A 71 3.70 -9.88 -1.05
N ALA A 72 2.84 -9.08 -1.68
CA ALA A 72 1.39 -9.24 -1.58
C ALA A 72 0.95 -10.65 -2.02
N PHE A 73 1.51 -11.20 -3.11
CA PHE A 73 1.24 -12.58 -3.53
C PHE A 73 1.78 -13.62 -2.55
N GLY A 74 2.98 -13.43 -2.02
CA GLY A 74 3.52 -14.29 -0.96
C GLY A 74 2.56 -14.38 0.23
N MET A 75 2.03 -13.24 0.68
CA MET A 75 1.06 -13.17 1.78
C MET A 75 -0.28 -13.81 1.42
N MET A 76 -0.79 -13.60 0.19
CA MET A 76 -2.01 -14.26 -0.29
C MET A 76 -1.86 -15.78 -0.30
N VAL A 77 -0.75 -16.30 -0.85
CA VAL A 77 -0.48 -17.75 -0.88
C VAL A 77 -0.41 -18.31 0.54
N MET A 78 0.32 -17.66 1.44
CA MET A 78 0.39 -18.08 2.85
C MET A 78 -0.98 -18.11 3.52
N ALA A 79 -1.80 -17.06 3.31
CA ALA A 79 -3.12 -16.94 3.94
C ALA A 79 -4.11 -18.00 3.44
N VAL A 80 -4.17 -18.27 2.12
CA VAL A 80 -5.07 -19.30 1.56
C VAL A 80 -4.60 -20.71 1.88
N ARG A 81 -3.31 -20.91 2.21
CA ARG A 81 -2.72 -22.17 2.67
C ARG A 81 -2.68 -22.31 4.19
N ASN A 82 -3.47 -21.50 4.92
CA ASN A 82 -3.52 -21.49 6.38
C ASN A 82 -2.14 -21.41 7.04
N PHE A 83 -1.25 -20.54 6.50
CA PHE A 83 0.12 -20.33 6.99
C PHE A 83 0.94 -21.63 7.11
N TYR A 84 0.64 -22.61 6.26
CA TYR A 84 1.31 -23.93 6.23
C TYR A 84 1.24 -24.70 7.56
N ASN A 85 0.12 -24.60 8.26
CA ASN A 85 -0.08 -25.23 9.57
C ASN A 85 -0.37 -26.74 9.51
N GLY A 86 -0.18 -27.37 8.36
CA GLY A 86 -0.44 -28.81 8.14
C GLY A 86 -1.89 -29.14 7.77
N THR A 87 -2.78 -28.15 7.74
CA THR A 87 -4.18 -28.35 7.29
C THR A 87 -4.33 -28.07 5.80
N SER A 88 -5.43 -28.57 5.23
CA SER A 88 -5.80 -28.24 3.84
C SER A 88 -6.12 -26.78 3.70
N GLY A 89 -5.61 -26.17 2.63
CA GLY A 89 -5.93 -24.80 2.22
C GLY A 89 -6.69 -24.77 0.90
N THR A 90 -6.81 -23.57 0.34
CA THR A 90 -7.39 -23.33 -0.99
C THR A 90 -6.31 -22.81 -1.95
N GLU A 91 -6.69 -22.54 -3.19
CA GLU A 91 -5.81 -21.96 -4.23
C GLU A 91 -6.28 -20.56 -4.63
N LEU A 92 -5.42 -19.81 -5.30
CA LEU A 92 -5.75 -18.48 -5.85
C LEU A 92 -6.45 -18.55 -7.20
N LYS A 93 -6.24 -19.62 -7.97
CA LYS A 93 -6.82 -19.81 -9.29
C LYS A 93 -8.35 -19.69 -9.25
N GLY A 94 -8.90 -18.89 -10.17
CA GLY A 94 -10.33 -18.65 -10.28
C GLY A 94 -10.93 -17.74 -9.21
N LYS A 95 -10.15 -17.30 -8.20
CA LYS A 95 -10.63 -16.31 -7.23
C LYS A 95 -10.66 -14.91 -7.83
N LYS A 96 -11.60 -14.10 -7.36
CA LYS A 96 -11.74 -12.70 -7.72
C LYS A 96 -10.81 -11.86 -6.84
N LEU A 97 -9.82 -11.20 -7.48
CA LEU A 97 -8.91 -10.26 -6.84
C LEU A 97 -9.35 -8.83 -7.11
N GLY A 98 -9.64 -8.09 -6.05
CA GLY A 98 -9.87 -6.65 -6.07
C GLY A 98 -8.58 -5.89 -5.79
N ILE A 99 -8.24 -4.96 -6.65
CA ILE A 99 -7.07 -4.07 -6.50
C ILE A 99 -7.60 -2.68 -6.14
N HIS A 100 -7.35 -2.24 -4.91
CA HIS A 100 -7.75 -0.92 -4.44
C HIS A 100 -6.59 0.06 -4.61
N ALA A 101 -6.69 0.90 -5.60
CA ALA A 101 -5.75 1.78 -6.29
C ALA A 101 -4.90 1.07 -7.36
N TYR A 102 -5.00 1.61 -8.59
CA TYR A 102 -4.42 1.02 -9.79
C TYR A 102 -3.20 1.81 -10.30
N GLY A 103 -2.30 2.16 -9.36
CA GLY A 103 -1.01 2.79 -9.64
C GLY A 103 0.09 1.77 -10.00
N ASN A 104 1.35 2.13 -9.77
CA ASN A 104 2.50 1.29 -10.10
C ASN A 104 2.46 -0.10 -9.45
N VAL A 105 2.09 -0.18 -8.17
CA VAL A 105 1.97 -1.47 -7.45
C VAL A 105 0.77 -2.25 -7.96
N GLY A 106 -0.41 -1.62 -8.05
CA GLY A 106 -1.64 -2.28 -8.52
C GLY A 106 -1.51 -2.91 -9.90
N ARG A 107 -0.83 -2.23 -10.83
CA ARG A 107 -0.53 -2.78 -12.18
C ARG A 107 0.39 -4.00 -12.13
N ASN A 108 1.41 -4.00 -11.28
CA ASN A 108 2.27 -5.17 -11.07
C ASN A 108 1.50 -6.33 -10.42
N VAL A 109 0.62 -6.04 -9.44
CA VAL A 109 -0.27 -7.04 -8.84
C VAL A 109 -1.18 -7.66 -9.91
N ALA A 110 -1.80 -6.85 -10.77
CA ALA A 110 -2.64 -7.33 -11.87
C ALA A 110 -1.85 -8.24 -12.82
N ARG A 111 -0.63 -7.86 -13.17
CA ARG A 111 0.25 -8.65 -14.05
C ARG A 111 0.56 -10.04 -13.44
N ILE A 112 0.89 -10.08 -12.16
CA ILE A 112 1.19 -11.35 -11.45
C ILE A 112 -0.09 -12.19 -11.31
N ALA A 113 -1.23 -11.57 -10.97
CA ALA A 113 -2.52 -12.25 -10.80
C ALA A 113 -2.97 -13.03 -12.03
N LYS A 114 -2.68 -12.53 -13.23
CA LYS A 114 -2.93 -13.25 -14.49
C LYS A 114 -2.22 -14.59 -14.55
N GLY A 115 -0.95 -14.64 -14.09
CA GLY A 115 -0.17 -15.86 -14.01
C GLY A 115 -0.77 -16.90 -13.03
N PHE A 116 -1.48 -16.45 -12.00
CA PHE A 116 -2.22 -17.31 -11.08
C PHE A 116 -3.61 -17.73 -11.59
N GLY A 117 -4.05 -17.22 -12.75
CA GLY A 117 -5.38 -17.51 -13.31
C GLY A 117 -6.52 -16.93 -12.49
N MET A 118 -6.30 -15.77 -11.86
CA MET A 118 -7.33 -15.05 -11.09
C MET A 118 -8.21 -14.18 -12.00
N GLU A 119 -9.45 -13.91 -11.58
CA GLU A 119 -10.27 -12.83 -12.14
C GLU A 119 -9.91 -11.51 -11.45
N ILE A 120 -9.60 -10.47 -12.22
CA ILE A 120 -9.01 -9.25 -11.68
C ILE A 120 -9.97 -8.09 -11.85
N TYR A 121 -10.25 -7.42 -10.74
CA TYR A 121 -11.06 -6.21 -10.64
C TYR A 121 -10.21 -5.09 -10.05
N ALA A 122 -10.47 -3.85 -10.44
CA ALA A 122 -9.77 -2.71 -9.84
C ALA A 122 -10.69 -1.50 -9.67
N PHE A 123 -10.45 -0.77 -8.59
CA PHE A 123 -10.96 0.56 -8.36
C PHE A 123 -9.81 1.54 -8.15
N ASP A 124 -9.90 2.68 -8.82
CA ASP A 124 -8.99 3.81 -8.60
C ASP A 124 -9.73 5.12 -8.84
N ALA A 125 -9.58 6.08 -7.93
CA ALA A 125 -10.28 7.37 -8.02
C ALA A 125 -9.73 8.29 -9.13
N PHE A 126 -8.51 8.02 -9.61
CA PHE A 126 -7.80 8.91 -10.55
C PHE A 126 -7.45 8.20 -11.86
N CYS A 127 -7.31 6.88 -11.87
CA CYS A 127 -7.02 6.12 -13.08
C CYS A 127 -8.30 5.90 -13.88
N PRO A 128 -8.39 6.32 -15.15
CA PRO A 128 -9.59 6.13 -15.95
C PRO A 128 -9.87 4.64 -16.20
N ALA A 129 -11.14 4.25 -16.23
CA ALA A 129 -11.57 2.87 -16.45
C ALA A 129 -10.97 2.26 -17.71
N SER A 130 -10.88 3.03 -18.80
CA SER A 130 -10.28 2.59 -20.06
C SER A 130 -8.80 2.17 -19.94
N ALA A 131 -8.04 2.78 -19.03
CA ALA A 131 -6.65 2.38 -18.77
C ALA A 131 -6.56 1.07 -17.97
N ILE A 132 -7.53 0.81 -17.10
CA ILE A 132 -7.67 -0.46 -16.36
C ILE A 132 -8.06 -1.57 -17.33
N GLU A 133 -9.04 -1.31 -18.21
CA GLU A 133 -9.51 -2.25 -19.23
C GLU A 133 -8.42 -2.61 -20.24
N ALA A 134 -7.59 -1.65 -20.64
CA ALA A 134 -6.47 -1.87 -21.56
C ALA A 134 -5.46 -2.89 -21.01
N ASP A 135 -5.34 -2.98 -19.69
CA ASP A 135 -4.53 -4.00 -19.02
C ASP A 135 -5.30 -5.34 -18.84
N GLY A 136 -6.50 -5.50 -19.40
CA GLY A 136 -7.33 -6.70 -19.28
C GLY A 136 -7.83 -6.94 -17.84
N VAL A 137 -8.08 -5.86 -17.10
CA VAL A 137 -8.63 -5.84 -15.75
C VAL A 137 -10.02 -5.23 -15.80
N LYS A 138 -10.94 -5.71 -14.97
CA LYS A 138 -12.33 -5.23 -14.92
C LYS A 138 -12.42 -4.02 -13.98
N PRO A 139 -12.67 -2.79 -14.48
CA PRO A 139 -12.88 -1.65 -13.58
C PRO A 139 -14.23 -1.78 -12.87
N VAL A 140 -14.31 -1.30 -11.64
CA VAL A 140 -15.54 -1.14 -10.88
C VAL A 140 -15.74 0.33 -10.52
N ALA A 141 -17.02 0.72 -10.29
CA ALA A 141 -17.37 2.12 -10.13
C ALA A 141 -17.09 2.67 -8.72
N SER A 142 -16.98 1.80 -7.71
CA SER A 142 -16.78 2.22 -6.32
C SER A 142 -15.98 1.20 -5.50
N PRO A 143 -15.39 1.62 -4.36
CA PRO A 143 -14.81 0.70 -3.40
C PRO A 143 -15.83 -0.34 -2.90
N GLU A 144 -17.08 0.07 -2.66
CA GLU A 144 -18.14 -0.79 -2.17
C GLU A 144 -18.40 -1.96 -3.12
N GLU A 145 -18.42 -1.69 -4.43
CA GLU A 145 -18.57 -2.72 -5.45
C GLU A 145 -17.37 -3.66 -5.47
N LEU A 146 -16.15 -3.13 -5.34
CA LEU A 146 -14.92 -3.92 -5.29
C LEU A 146 -14.97 -4.93 -4.15
N TYR A 147 -15.28 -4.46 -2.94
CA TYR A 147 -15.31 -5.30 -1.73
C TYR A 147 -16.45 -6.30 -1.75
N ALA A 148 -17.61 -5.93 -2.26
CA ALA A 148 -18.76 -6.86 -2.38
C ALA A 148 -18.54 -7.95 -3.43
N THR A 149 -17.68 -7.69 -4.43
CA THR A 149 -17.48 -8.60 -5.58
C THR A 149 -16.31 -9.56 -5.37
N CYS A 150 -15.26 -9.15 -4.64
CA CYS A 150 -13.98 -9.84 -4.67
C CYS A 150 -13.75 -10.73 -3.44
N ASP A 151 -13.18 -11.92 -3.66
CA ASP A 151 -12.78 -12.85 -2.60
C ASP A 151 -11.55 -12.36 -1.85
N ILE A 152 -10.68 -11.64 -2.54
CA ILE A 152 -9.43 -11.08 -2.02
C ILE A 152 -9.38 -9.61 -2.43
N VAL A 153 -9.07 -8.72 -1.49
CA VAL A 153 -8.82 -7.30 -1.79
C VAL A 153 -7.41 -6.94 -1.34
N SER A 154 -6.64 -6.35 -2.26
CA SER A 154 -5.26 -5.89 -2.01
C SER A 154 -5.21 -4.37 -2.05
N LEU A 155 -4.69 -3.77 -0.98
CA LEU A 155 -4.62 -2.33 -0.78
C LEU A 155 -3.31 -1.74 -1.30
N HIS A 156 -3.42 -0.70 -2.12
CA HIS A 156 -2.26 0.04 -2.67
C HIS A 156 -2.51 1.56 -2.65
N ILE A 157 -3.48 1.99 -1.83
CA ILE A 157 -3.85 3.39 -1.65
C ILE A 157 -2.79 4.14 -0.83
N PRO A 158 -2.45 5.39 -1.17
CA PRO A 158 -1.59 6.21 -0.33
C PRO A 158 -2.34 6.64 0.95
N ALA A 159 -1.61 6.97 2.00
CA ALA A 159 -2.19 7.61 3.19
C ALA A 159 -2.29 9.12 2.96
N THR A 160 -3.51 9.60 2.72
CA THR A 160 -3.86 11.02 2.59
C THR A 160 -4.94 11.39 3.61
N ALA A 161 -5.32 12.65 3.67
CA ALA A 161 -6.42 13.08 4.54
C ALA A 161 -7.73 12.34 4.22
N GLU A 162 -7.98 12.07 2.93
CA GLU A 162 -9.20 11.42 2.44
C GLU A 162 -9.17 9.89 2.63
N THR A 163 -7.99 9.27 2.56
CA THR A 163 -7.84 7.81 2.63
C THR A 163 -7.58 7.30 4.04
N LYS A 164 -7.21 8.18 4.96
CA LYS A 164 -7.01 7.82 6.37
C LYS A 164 -8.29 7.26 6.97
N ASN A 165 -8.20 6.08 7.60
CA ASN A 165 -9.33 5.34 8.19
C ASN A 165 -10.47 5.02 7.20
N SER A 166 -10.23 5.10 5.88
CA SER A 166 -11.25 4.82 4.87
C SER A 166 -11.59 3.32 4.77
N ILE A 167 -10.65 2.46 5.16
CA ILE A 167 -10.87 1.01 5.21
C ILE A 167 -11.45 0.68 6.60
N ASN A 168 -12.75 0.58 6.66
CA ASN A 168 -13.53 0.56 7.89
C ASN A 168 -14.47 -0.66 7.95
N TYR A 169 -15.21 -0.79 9.05
CA TYR A 169 -16.18 -1.87 9.29
C TYR A 169 -17.19 -2.01 8.14
N ALA A 170 -17.80 -0.90 7.71
CA ALA A 170 -18.86 -0.92 6.72
C ALA A 170 -18.37 -1.38 5.34
N LEU A 171 -17.14 -1.01 4.97
CA LEU A 171 -16.53 -1.37 3.69
C LEU A 171 -16.07 -2.83 3.69
N VAL A 172 -15.26 -3.22 4.66
CA VAL A 172 -14.70 -4.59 4.75
C VAL A 172 -15.79 -5.62 5.03
N GLY A 173 -16.83 -5.23 5.78
CA GLY A 173 -18.00 -6.06 6.06
C GLY A 173 -18.79 -6.51 4.83
N LYS A 174 -18.62 -5.82 3.68
CA LYS A 174 -19.24 -6.20 2.40
C LYS A 174 -18.56 -7.43 1.74
N MET A 175 -17.35 -7.79 2.17
CA MET A 175 -16.63 -8.90 1.56
C MET A 175 -17.38 -10.23 1.69
N PRO A 176 -17.28 -11.09 0.67
CA PRO A 176 -17.85 -12.44 0.70
C PRO A 176 -17.34 -13.25 1.89
N LYS A 177 -18.05 -14.33 2.22
CA LYS A 177 -17.64 -15.27 3.28
C LYS A 177 -16.26 -15.84 2.97
N GLY A 178 -15.36 -15.78 3.95
CA GLY A 178 -13.96 -16.23 3.81
C GLY A 178 -13.07 -15.24 3.08
N GLY A 179 -13.51 -14.00 2.93
CA GLY A 179 -12.76 -12.94 2.26
C GLY A 179 -11.41 -12.66 2.91
N LEU A 180 -10.44 -12.27 2.09
CA LEU A 180 -9.08 -11.94 2.50
C LEU A 180 -8.74 -10.49 2.16
N LEU A 181 -8.41 -9.70 3.17
CA LEU A 181 -7.88 -8.35 3.01
C LEU A 181 -6.35 -8.37 3.15
N VAL A 182 -5.64 -7.81 2.17
CA VAL A 182 -4.18 -7.73 2.13
C VAL A 182 -3.77 -6.26 2.15
N ASN A 183 -2.94 -5.88 3.11
CA ASN A 183 -2.45 -4.50 3.21
C ASN A 183 -0.92 -4.45 3.15
N THR A 184 -0.39 -4.01 2.02
CA THR A 184 1.01 -3.66 1.80
C THR A 184 1.17 -2.15 1.53
N ALA A 185 0.17 -1.36 1.88
CA ALA A 185 0.14 0.09 1.65
C ALA A 185 0.61 0.88 2.87
N ARG A 186 -0.32 1.24 3.74
CA ARG A 186 -0.06 2.02 4.97
C ARG A 186 -1.06 1.60 6.05
N LYS A 187 -0.62 1.56 7.31
CA LYS A 187 -1.50 1.27 8.45
C LYS A 187 -2.57 2.33 8.64
N GLU A 188 -2.24 3.59 8.35
CA GLU A 188 -3.12 4.75 8.55
C GLU A 188 -4.39 4.70 7.71
N VAL A 189 -4.44 3.92 6.64
CA VAL A 189 -5.67 3.78 5.82
C VAL A 189 -6.71 2.89 6.49
N ILE A 190 -6.28 2.04 7.45
CA ILE A 190 -7.15 1.13 8.19
C ILE A 190 -7.75 1.85 9.42
N ASN A 191 -9.05 1.72 9.62
CA ASN A 191 -9.67 1.98 10.91
C ASN A 191 -9.52 0.73 11.78
N GLU A 192 -8.43 0.66 12.54
CA GLU A 192 -8.05 -0.54 13.31
C GLU A 192 -9.14 -0.96 14.31
N ALA A 193 -9.72 0.00 15.02
CA ALA A 193 -10.76 -0.31 16.01
C ALA A 193 -12.01 -0.95 15.38
N GLU A 194 -12.43 -0.43 14.24
CA GLU A 194 -13.55 -0.97 13.49
C GLU A 194 -13.22 -2.31 12.83
N LEU A 195 -12.00 -2.48 12.34
CA LEU A 195 -11.58 -3.74 11.74
C LEU A 195 -11.51 -4.86 12.79
N ILE A 196 -10.95 -4.59 13.97
CA ILE A 196 -10.93 -5.55 15.10
C ILE A 196 -12.36 -5.99 15.44
N LYS A 197 -13.29 -5.04 15.64
CA LYS A 197 -14.69 -5.35 15.90
C LYS A 197 -15.30 -6.24 14.83
N LEU A 198 -15.06 -5.92 13.55
CA LEU A 198 -15.57 -6.72 12.44
C LEU A 198 -14.99 -8.15 12.46
N MET A 199 -13.71 -8.30 12.74
CA MET A 199 -13.05 -9.62 12.76
C MET A 199 -13.55 -10.49 13.94
N GLU A 200 -13.98 -9.89 15.05
CA GLU A 200 -14.63 -10.61 16.14
C GLU A 200 -16.02 -11.15 15.73
N GLU A 201 -16.78 -10.38 14.94
CA GLU A 201 -18.11 -10.76 14.44
C GLU A 201 -18.04 -11.68 13.20
N ARG A 202 -17.02 -11.48 12.36
CA ARG A 202 -16.78 -12.16 11.09
C ARG A 202 -15.46 -12.95 11.14
N ALA A 203 -15.41 -13.97 12.00
CA ALA A 203 -14.24 -14.85 12.17
C ALA A 203 -13.86 -15.63 10.89
N ASP A 204 -14.69 -15.57 9.86
CA ASP A 204 -14.42 -16.12 8.53
C ASP A 204 -13.48 -15.24 7.68
N LEU A 205 -13.42 -13.93 7.98
CA LEU A 205 -12.53 -13.00 7.27
C LEU A 205 -11.09 -13.16 7.73
N LYS A 206 -10.17 -12.86 6.82
CA LYS A 206 -8.73 -12.85 7.10
C LYS A 206 -8.15 -11.47 6.77
N TYR A 207 -7.26 -10.99 7.61
CA TYR A 207 -6.46 -9.79 7.35
C TYR A 207 -4.98 -10.13 7.48
N VAL A 208 -4.20 -9.74 6.48
CA VAL A 208 -2.74 -9.90 6.46
C VAL A 208 -2.08 -8.59 6.08
N THR A 209 -0.99 -8.26 6.74
CA THR A 209 -0.25 -7.03 6.52
C THR A 209 1.24 -7.23 6.74
N ASP A 210 2.08 -6.41 6.12
CA ASP A 210 3.54 -6.35 6.28
C ASP A 210 4.00 -5.22 7.23
N ILE A 211 3.05 -4.52 7.84
CA ILE A 211 3.25 -3.35 8.71
C ILE A 211 2.60 -3.56 10.06
#